data_13cdd552a102222f97fd5c88ee24d3bf
#
_entry.id   13cdd552a102222f97fd5c88ee24d3bf
#
_cell.length_a   1.000
_cell.length_b   1.000
_cell.length_c   1.000
_cell.angle_alpha   90.00
_cell.angle_beta   90.00
_cell.angle_gamma   90.00
#
_symmetry.space_group_name_H-M   'P 1'
#
loop_
_entity.id
_entity.type
_entity.pdbx_description
1 polymer ?
#
loop_
_entity_poly.entity_id
_entity_poly.type
_entity_poly.pdbx_seq_one_letter_code
_entity_poly.pdbx_strand_id
1 'polypeptide(L)'
;YEKVVPRVEAVSVWDFHPDPSATSMDDCEYVIQRHRMNRQQLRSLVKRPYFDAQAIEECLAEGPNYEDKYYEDTIREDDTEPYYQENRFEVLEYWGSIDKKYANEVGLEGSETMSEFDQVQVNVWVCGGMILRCVMNPFTPARLPFQAFPFEINPYQLWGVGVPENMEYSQKLMN
;
A
#
# COMPACT_ATOMS: atom_id res chain seq x y z
N TYR A 1 -23.73 -12.99 -14.69
CA TYR A 1 -22.53 -12.49 -15.36
C TYR A 1 -21.83 -11.51 -14.39
N GLU A 2 -20.68 -11.88 -13.84
CA GLU A 2 -19.81 -10.93 -13.13
C GLU A 2 -19.26 -9.93 -14.15
N LYS A 3 -19.61 -8.67 -13.96
CA LYS A 3 -19.12 -7.59 -14.83
C LYS A 3 -17.86 -7.00 -14.19
N VAL A 4 -16.72 -7.25 -14.79
CA VAL A 4 -15.47 -6.60 -14.40
C VAL A 4 -15.47 -5.18 -14.96
N VAL A 5 -15.41 -4.19 -14.08
CA VAL A 5 -15.37 -2.77 -14.44
C VAL A 5 -14.16 -2.10 -13.77
N PRO A 6 -13.52 -1.13 -14.42
CA PRO A 6 -12.49 -0.34 -13.76
C PRO A 6 -13.13 0.46 -12.62
N ARG A 7 -12.41 0.53 -11.48
CA ARG A 7 -12.83 1.27 -10.29
C ARG A 7 -11.68 2.15 -9.82
N VAL A 8 -12.00 3.34 -9.34
CA VAL A 8 -11.06 4.24 -8.67
C VAL A 8 -11.46 4.32 -7.20
N GLU A 9 -10.51 4.16 -6.32
CA GLU A 9 -10.68 4.26 -4.88
C GLU A 9 -9.77 5.36 -4.33
N ALA A 10 -10.29 6.13 -3.37
CA ALA A 10 -9.48 7.08 -2.64
C ALA A 10 -8.63 6.34 -1.59
N VAL A 11 -7.33 6.57 -1.62
CA VAL A 11 -6.38 6.04 -0.64
C VAL A 11 -6.04 7.15 0.35
N SER A 12 -6.10 6.84 1.64
CA SER A 12 -5.69 7.78 2.69
C SER A 12 -4.19 8.04 2.60
N VAL A 13 -3.78 9.29 2.76
CA VAL A 13 -2.35 9.70 2.84
C VAL A 13 -1.60 8.91 3.91
N TRP A 14 -2.28 8.58 5.01
CA TRP A 14 -1.71 7.84 6.14
C TRP A 14 -1.48 6.35 5.84
N ASP A 15 -2.16 5.82 4.85
CA ASP A 15 -2.05 4.42 4.42
C ASP A 15 -1.27 4.29 3.11
N PHE A 16 -0.70 5.40 2.61
CA PHE A 16 0.04 5.48 1.36
C PHE A 16 1.49 5.87 1.60
N HIS A 17 2.40 4.94 1.36
CA HIS A 17 3.83 5.10 1.60
C HIS A 17 4.60 4.95 0.28
N PRO A 18 4.77 6.04 -0.47
CA PRO A 18 5.54 6.04 -1.71
C PRO A 18 7.04 6.06 -1.41
N ASP A 19 7.83 5.86 -2.45
CA ASP A 19 9.26 6.10 -2.42
C ASP A 19 9.56 7.54 -1.95
N PRO A 20 10.32 7.73 -0.85
CA PRO A 20 10.62 9.06 -0.33
C PRO A 20 11.49 9.91 -1.25
N SER A 21 12.18 9.32 -2.22
CA SER A 21 13.03 10.02 -3.19
C SER A 21 12.23 10.56 -4.38
N ALA A 22 11.00 10.08 -4.59
CA ALA A 22 10.18 10.45 -5.72
C ALA A 22 9.65 11.89 -5.61
N THR A 23 9.66 12.61 -6.72
CA THR A 23 9.07 13.95 -6.85
C THR A 23 7.70 13.91 -7.53
N SER A 24 7.41 12.84 -8.24
CA SER A 24 6.14 12.58 -8.91
C SER A 24 5.81 11.08 -8.90
N MET A 25 4.57 10.73 -9.26
CA MET A 25 4.20 9.31 -9.39
C MET A 25 4.89 8.61 -10.56
N ASP A 26 5.39 9.38 -11.55
CA ASP A 26 6.06 8.82 -12.73
C ASP A 26 7.50 8.39 -12.44
N ASP A 27 8.17 9.05 -11.49
CA ASP A 27 9.54 8.72 -11.05
C ASP A 27 9.59 7.89 -9.75
N CYS A 28 8.42 7.49 -9.24
CA CYS A 28 8.30 6.68 -8.05
C CYS A 28 8.67 5.21 -8.37
N GLU A 29 9.68 4.67 -7.69
CA GLU A 29 10.15 3.30 -7.92
C GLU A 29 9.23 2.26 -7.28
N TYR A 30 8.65 2.59 -6.13
CA TYR A 30 7.73 1.70 -5.42
C TYR A 30 6.70 2.46 -4.59
N VAL A 31 5.61 1.78 -4.29
CA VAL A 31 4.57 2.23 -3.35
C VAL A 31 4.20 1.09 -2.43
N ILE A 32 4.04 1.38 -1.15
CA ILE A 32 3.43 0.49 -0.18
C ILE A 32 2.10 1.09 0.27
N GLN A 33 1.02 0.36 0.04
CA GLN A 33 -0.30 0.71 0.58
C GLN A 33 -0.59 -0.18 1.78
N ARG A 34 -0.98 0.44 2.89
CA ARG A 34 -1.41 -0.24 4.10
C ARG A 34 -2.92 -0.45 4.07
N HIS A 35 -3.35 -1.68 4.33
CA HIS A 35 -4.75 -2.05 4.48
C HIS A 35 -5.00 -2.51 5.92
N ARG A 36 -6.02 -1.95 6.56
CA ARG A 36 -6.48 -2.34 7.88
C ARG A 36 -7.69 -3.26 7.75
N MET A 37 -7.46 -4.56 7.80
CA MET A 37 -8.49 -5.56 7.53
C MET A 37 -9.00 -6.21 8.82
N ASN A 38 -10.30 -6.50 8.86
CA ASN A 38 -10.85 -7.39 9.87
C ASN A 38 -10.65 -8.87 9.45
N ARG A 39 -10.86 -9.78 10.40
CA ARG A 39 -10.71 -11.24 10.17
C ARG A 39 -11.53 -11.74 8.97
N GLN A 40 -12.74 -11.24 8.78
CA GLN A 40 -13.61 -11.66 7.69
C GLN A 40 -13.13 -11.14 6.33
N GLN A 41 -12.64 -9.90 6.28
CA GLN A 41 -12.05 -9.31 5.07
C GLN A 41 -10.79 -10.09 4.66
N LEU A 42 -9.89 -10.38 5.61
CA LEU A 42 -8.68 -11.15 5.36
C LEU A 42 -9.01 -12.55 4.83
N ARG A 43 -9.95 -13.26 5.47
CA ARG A 43 -10.43 -14.57 5.00
C ARG A 43 -11.07 -14.51 3.60
N SER A 44 -11.72 -13.40 3.26
CA SER A 44 -12.35 -13.24 1.95
C SER A 44 -11.33 -13.17 0.79
N LEU A 45 -10.05 -12.85 1.08
CA LEU A 45 -8.98 -12.82 0.07
C LEU A 45 -8.72 -14.19 -0.53
N VAL A 46 -8.98 -15.28 0.20
CA VAL A 46 -8.87 -16.67 -0.32
C VAL A 46 -9.71 -16.89 -1.58
N LYS A 47 -10.81 -16.14 -1.73
CA LYS A 47 -11.68 -16.23 -2.92
C LYS A 47 -11.11 -15.50 -4.15
N ARG A 48 -10.09 -14.68 -3.96
CA ARG A 48 -9.45 -13.95 -5.05
C ARG A 48 -8.34 -14.80 -5.67
N PRO A 49 -8.08 -14.67 -6.98
CA PRO A 49 -7.01 -15.41 -7.63
C PRO A 49 -5.63 -15.03 -7.08
N TYR A 50 -4.74 -15.99 -7.08
CA TYR A 50 -3.34 -15.87 -6.69
C TYR A 50 -3.07 -15.54 -5.21
N PHE A 51 -4.07 -15.61 -4.33
CA PHE A 51 -3.85 -15.54 -2.89
C PHE A 51 -3.62 -16.95 -2.32
N ASP A 52 -2.61 -17.07 -1.45
CA ASP A 52 -2.30 -18.31 -0.76
C ASP A 52 -3.24 -18.51 0.44
N ALA A 53 -4.08 -19.53 0.35
CA ALA A 53 -5.04 -19.86 1.38
C ALA A 53 -4.35 -20.31 2.68
N GLN A 54 -3.23 -21.04 2.57
CA GLN A 54 -2.50 -21.53 3.73
C GLN A 54 -1.86 -20.35 4.50
N ALA A 55 -1.17 -19.45 3.81
CA ALA A 55 -0.58 -18.25 4.42
C ALA A 55 -1.63 -17.37 5.10
N ILE A 56 -2.83 -17.25 4.50
CA ILE A 56 -3.94 -16.49 5.11
C ILE A 56 -4.43 -17.17 6.39
N GLU A 57 -4.58 -18.49 6.41
CA GLU A 57 -5.01 -19.21 7.62
C GLU A 57 -3.95 -19.16 8.72
N GLU A 58 -2.67 -19.23 8.38
CA GLU A 58 -1.56 -19.06 9.33
C GLU A 58 -1.57 -17.65 9.94
N CYS A 59 -1.74 -16.60 9.11
CA CYS A 59 -1.87 -15.23 9.57
C CYS A 59 -3.10 -15.05 10.50
N LEU A 60 -4.22 -15.69 10.18
CA LEU A 60 -5.40 -15.67 11.02
C LEU A 60 -5.21 -16.42 12.35
N ALA A 61 -4.32 -17.42 12.39
CA ALA A 61 -3.99 -18.17 13.60
C ALA A 61 -3.04 -17.40 14.52
N GLU A 62 -2.09 -16.62 13.96
CA GLU A 62 -1.23 -15.73 14.74
C GLU A 62 -2.01 -14.63 15.46
N GLY A 63 -3.08 -14.16 14.85
CA GLY A 63 -3.95 -13.14 15.41
C GLY A 63 -3.69 -11.73 14.86
N PRO A 64 -4.45 -10.74 15.34
CA PRO A 64 -4.33 -9.34 14.92
C PRO A 64 -2.94 -8.79 15.22
N ASN A 65 -2.37 -8.08 14.25
CA ASN A 65 -1.01 -7.51 14.31
C ASN A 65 -0.97 -6.00 14.05
N TYR A 66 -2.14 -5.37 13.94
CA TYR A 66 -2.20 -3.92 13.75
C TYR A 66 -1.94 -3.21 15.08
N GLU A 67 -0.98 -2.31 15.08
CA GLU A 67 -0.68 -1.41 16.18
C GLU A 67 -1.07 0.01 15.79
N ASP A 68 -1.87 0.66 16.64
CA ASP A 68 -2.20 2.08 16.47
C ASP A 68 -0.95 2.93 16.62
N LYS A 69 -0.78 3.86 15.70
CA LYS A 69 0.35 4.79 15.74
C LYS A 69 -0.06 6.07 16.45
N TYR A 70 0.69 6.47 17.46
CA TYR A 70 0.44 7.64 18.31
C TYR A 70 0.04 8.91 17.52
N TYR A 71 0.63 9.14 16.34
CA TYR A 71 0.28 10.31 15.53
C TYR A 71 -1.12 10.23 14.90
N GLU A 72 -1.64 9.03 14.64
CA GLU A 72 -3.01 8.84 14.13
C GLU A 72 -4.03 9.22 15.20
N ASP A 73 -3.77 8.87 16.45
CA ASP A 73 -4.63 9.20 17.60
C ASP A 73 -4.62 10.70 17.89
N THR A 74 -3.43 11.32 17.82
CA THR A 74 -3.29 12.77 18.04
C THR A 74 -4.06 13.61 17.02
N ILE A 75 -4.20 13.14 15.78
CA ILE A 75 -4.91 13.88 14.72
C ILE A 75 -6.41 13.68 14.81
N ARG A 76 -6.86 12.55 15.32
CA ARG A 76 -8.29 12.26 15.44
C ARG A 76 -8.98 13.08 16.52
N GLU A 77 -8.23 13.64 17.48
CA GLU A 77 -8.78 14.36 18.66
C GLU A 77 -9.91 13.59 19.37
N ASP A 78 -9.96 12.28 19.15
CA ASP A 78 -11.05 11.46 19.60
C ASP A 78 -10.59 10.69 20.84
N ASP A 79 -11.08 11.11 22.01
CA ASP A 79 -10.92 10.39 23.28
C ASP A 79 -11.64 9.01 23.27
N THR A 80 -12.11 8.58 22.10
CA THR A 80 -12.69 7.25 21.93
C THR A 80 -11.60 6.21 22.06
N GLU A 81 -11.75 5.41 23.08
CA GLU A 81 -10.83 4.33 23.46
C GLU A 81 -10.34 3.51 22.25
N PRO A 82 -9.07 3.08 22.24
CA PRO A 82 -8.44 2.31 21.15
C PRO A 82 -9.11 0.96 20.85
N TYR A 83 -10.15 0.62 21.59
CA TYR A 83 -10.86 -0.66 21.60
C TYR A 83 -11.34 -1.16 20.21
N TYR A 84 -11.57 -0.27 19.26
CA TYR A 84 -12.08 -0.67 17.94
C TYR A 84 -10.99 -1.09 16.95
N GLN A 85 -9.72 -0.85 17.25
CA GLN A 85 -8.60 -1.15 16.34
C GLN A 85 -7.80 -2.40 16.73
N GLU A 86 -7.90 -2.86 17.97
CA GLU A 86 -7.15 -4.01 18.51
C GLU A 86 -7.37 -5.34 17.76
N ASN A 87 -8.46 -5.45 16.98
CA ASN A 87 -8.80 -6.66 16.24
C ASN A 87 -8.58 -6.51 14.72
N ARG A 88 -7.57 -5.72 14.31
CA ARG A 88 -7.24 -5.51 12.90
C ARG A 88 -5.94 -6.20 12.51
N PHE A 89 -5.90 -6.61 11.27
CA PHE A 89 -4.71 -7.13 10.61
C PHE A 89 -4.13 -6.02 9.75
N GLU A 90 -2.84 -5.75 9.91
CA GLU A 90 -2.08 -4.89 9.02
C GLU A 90 -1.64 -5.70 7.81
N VAL A 91 -2.18 -5.38 6.67
CA VAL A 91 -1.80 -5.99 5.39
C VAL A 91 -1.13 -4.93 4.54
N LEU A 92 0.10 -5.19 4.13
CA LEU A 92 0.89 -4.31 3.29
C LEU A 92 0.82 -4.79 1.86
N GLU A 93 0.43 -3.91 0.96
CA GLU A 93 0.43 -4.13 -0.49
C GLU A 93 1.59 -3.34 -1.11
N TYR A 94 2.59 -4.05 -1.58
CA TYR A 94 3.75 -3.49 -2.26
C TYR A 94 3.55 -3.52 -3.78
N TRP A 95 3.84 -2.40 -4.42
CA TRP A 95 3.96 -2.26 -5.86
C TRP A 95 5.35 -1.71 -6.18
N GLY A 96 6.12 -2.40 -7.00
CA GLY A 96 7.47 -1.95 -7.34
C GLY A 96 8.29 -3.06 -7.98
N SER A 97 9.59 -2.81 -8.08
CA SER A 97 10.56 -3.78 -8.61
C SER A 97 11.13 -4.64 -7.50
N ILE A 98 11.38 -5.89 -7.81
CA ILE A 98 12.22 -6.79 -7.01
C ILE A 98 13.27 -7.45 -7.91
N ASP A 99 14.41 -7.80 -7.33
CA ASP A 99 15.42 -8.56 -8.06
C ASP A 99 14.91 -9.94 -8.40
N LYS A 100 15.23 -10.43 -9.58
CA LYS A 100 14.84 -11.76 -10.07
C LYS A 100 15.20 -12.88 -9.08
N LYS A 101 16.29 -12.76 -8.35
CA LYS A 101 16.66 -13.73 -7.33
C LYS A 101 15.54 -13.97 -6.34
N TYR A 102 14.96 -12.88 -5.80
CA TYR A 102 13.84 -12.97 -4.85
C TYR A 102 12.54 -13.42 -5.52
N ALA A 103 12.32 -13.02 -6.78
CA ALA A 103 11.17 -13.49 -7.55
C ALA A 103 11.17 -15.01 -7.71
N ASN A 104 12.35 -15.61 -7.96
CA ASN A 104 12.51 -17.04 -8.05
C ASN A 104 12.31 -17.77 -6.71
N GLU A 105 12.80 -17.17 -5.60
CA GLU A 105 12.63 -17.73 -4.24
C GLU A 105 11.13 -17.81 -3.85
N VAL A 106 10.34 -16.86 -4.31
CA VAL A 106 8.89 -16.81 -4.07
C VAL A 106 8.10 -17.66 -5.07
N GLY A 107 8.77 -18.21 -6.11
CA GLY A 107 8.13 -19.04 -7.13
C GLY A 107 7.27 -18.27 -8.13
N LEU A 108 7.66 -17.02 -8.44
CA LEU A 108 6.94 -16.17 -9.39
C LEU A 108 7.02 -16.75 -10.81
N GLU A 109 5.90 -17.16 -11.36
CA GLU A 109 5.80 -17.68 -12.73
C GLU A 109 6.23 -16.63 -13.76
N GLY A 110 6.99 -17.06 -14.78
CA GLY A 110 7.45 -16.20 -15.88
C GLY A 110 8.77 -15.47 -15.64
N SER A 111 9.39 -15.62 -14.47
CA SER A 111 10.71 -15.03 -14.18
C SER A 111 11.87 -15.80 -14.85
N GLU A 112 11.63 -17.02 -15.33
CA GLU A 112 12.66 -17.94 -15.84
C GLU A 112 13.40 -17.43 -17.08
N THR A 113 12.75 -16.63 -17.92
CA THR A 113 13.30 -16.14 -19.20
C THR A 113 14.13 -14.87 -19.07
N MET A 114 14.22 -14.27 -17.88
CA MET A 114 14.93 -13.03 -17.63
C MET A 114 16.38 -13.27 -17.19
N SER A 115 17.27 -12.30 -17.38
CA SER A 115 18.64 -12.33 -16.86
C SER A 115 18.66 -12.27 -15.34
N GLU A 116 19.70 -12.80 -14.67
CA GLU A 116 19.81 -12.77 -13.20
C GLU A 116 19.88 -11.33 -12.63
N PHE A 117 20.28 -10.37 -13.45
CA PHE A 117 20.38 -8.95 -13.08
C PHE A 117 19.11 -8.15 -13.41
N ASP A 118 18.10 -8.79 -13.99
CA ASP A 118 16.87 -8.10 -14.34
C ASP A 118 16.00 -7.89 -13.10
N GLN A 119 15.35 -6.73 -13.05
CA GLN A 119 14.32 -6.42 -12.08
C GLN A 119 12.95 -6.79 -12.64
N VAL A 120 12.10 -7.33 -11.77
CA VAL A 120 10.74 -7.71 -12.11
C VAL A 120 9.76 -6.81 -11.38
N GLN A 121 8.85 -6.20 -12.12
CA GLN A 121 7.78 -5.40 -11.54
C GLN A 121 6.70 -6.32 -10.97
N VAL A 122 6.40 -6.17 -9.69
CA VAL A 122 5.51 -7.07 -8.95
C VAL A 122 4.45 -6.33 -8.13
N ASN A 123 3.40 -7.06 -7.78
CA ASN A 123 2.51 -6.73 -6.69
C ASN A 123 2.60 -7.83 -5.64
N VAL A 124 2.97 -7.45 -4.42
CA VAL A 124 3.15 -8.37 -3.29
C VAL A 124 2.25 -7.94 -2.13
N TRP A 125 1.55 -8.90 -1.55
CA TRP A 125 0.73 -8.69 -0.36
C TRP A 125 1.34 -9.45 0.82
N VAL A 126 1.56 -8.76 1.93
CA VAL A 126 2.21 -9.30 3.13
C VAL A 126 1.38 -9.00 4.36
N CYS A 127 1.26 -9.98 5.26
CA CYS A 127 0.65 -9.81 6.58
C CYS A 127 1.49 -10.58 7.61
N GLY A 128 1.89 -9.93 8.70
CA GLY A 128 2.65 -10.59 9.77
C GLY A 128 3.98 -11.23 9.32
N GLY A 129 4.59 -10.71 8.24
CA GLY A 129 5.80 -11.32 7.65
C GLY A 129 5.53 -12.46 6.66
N MET A 130 4.28 -12.91 6.51
CA MET A 130 3.88 -13.94 5.54
C MET A 130 3.45 -13.32 4.23
N ILE A 131 3.90 -13.89 3.11
CA ILE A 131 3.51 -13.47 1.77
C ILE A 131 2.16 -14.11 1.45
N LEU A 132 1.11 -13.28 1.35
CA LEU A 132 -0.24 -13.73 1.00
C LEU A 132 -0.44 -13.86 -0.51
N ARG A 133 0.28 -13.06 -1.29
CA ARG A 133 0.23 -13.03 -2.75
C ARG A 133 1.52 -12.43 -3.29
N CYS A 134 2.03 -13.01 -4.38
CA CYS A 134 3.09 -12.42 -5.19
C CYS A 134 2.77 -12.66 -6.66
N VAL A 135 2.61 -11.60 -7.45
CA VAL A 135 2.29 -11.69 -8.87
C VAL A 135 3.04 -10.62 -9.65
N MET A 136 3.27 -10.86 -10.93
CA MET A 136 3.81 -9.84 -11.83
C MET A 136 2.81 -8.69 -12.00
N ASN A 137 3.35 -7.49 -12.20
CA ASN A 137 2.53 -6.32 -12.51
C ASN A 137 1.74 -6.57 -13.81
N PRO A 138 0.39 -6.50 -13.77
CA PRO A 138 -0.44 -6.82 -14.93
C PRO A 138 -0.46 -5.74 -16.01
N PHE A 139 0.11 -4.57 -15.75
CA PHE A 139 0.10 -3.47 -16.71
C PHE A 139 1.24 -3.59 -17.74
N THR A 140 0.94 -3.25 -18.99
CA THR A 140 1.92 -3.19 -20.08
C THR A 140 1.78 -1.84 -20.81
N PRO A 141 2.78 -0.93 -20.74
CA PRO A 141 4.00 -1.03 -19.91
C PRO A 141 3.71 -1.07 -18.41
N ALA A 142 4.61 -1.66 -17.64
CA ALA A 142 4.50 -1.75 -16.20
C ALA A 142 4.45 -0.34 -15.58
N ARG A 143 3.48 -0.12 -14.72
CA ARG A 143 3.27 1.17 -14.04
C ARG A 143 2.63 0.95 -12.68
N LEU A 144 2.79 1.92 -11.80
CA LEU A 144 2.10 1.96 -10.51
C LEU A 144 0.62 2.36 -10.74
N PRO A 145 -0.34 1.66 -10.11
CA PRO A 145 -1.77 1.94 -10.29
C PRO A 145 -2.28 3.10 -9.42
N PHE A 146 -1.42 4.05 -9.11
CA PHE A 146 -1.73 5.19 -8.26
C PHE A 146 -1.61 6.51 -9.02
N GLN A 147 -2.42 7.48 -8.61
CA GLN A 147 -2.37 8.84 -9.12
C GLN A 147 -2.46 9.81 -7.94
N ALA A 148 -1.50 10.72 -7.83
CA ALA A 148 -1.52 11.80 -6.86
C ALA A 148 -2.21 13.04 -7.45
N PHE A 149 -3.04 13.70 -6.62
CA PHE A 149 -3.73 14.95 -6.97
C PHE A 149 -3.42 16.01 -5.90
N PRO A 150 -2.24 16.63 -5.95
CA PRO A 150 -1.90 17.71 -5.01
C PRO A 150 -2.76 18.96 -5.28
N PHE A 151 -3.06 19.72 -4.24
CA PHE A 151 -3.75 21.02 -4.38
C PHE A 151 -2.86 22.03 -5.12
N GLU A 152 -1.61 22.15 -4.70
CA GLU A 152 -0.57 22.91 -5.38
C GLU A 152 0.67 22.03 -5.54
N ILE A 153 1.22 21.98 -6.75
CA ILE A 153 2.35 21.12 -7.06
C ILE A 153 3.64 21.71 -6.45
N ASN A 154 4.33 20.88 -5.68
CA ASN A 154 5.70 21.17 -5.27
C ASN A 154 6.66 20.40 -6.20
N PRO A 155 7.52 21.08 -6.98
CA PRO A 155 8.40 20.40 -7.94
C PRO A 155 9.52 19.56 -7.29
N TYR A 156 9.69 19.65 -5.98
CA TYR A 156 10.79 18.99 -5.25
C TYR A 156 10.36 17.80 -4.41
N GLN A 157 9.07 17.54 -4.34
CA GLN A 157 8.54 16.41 -3.54
C GLN A 157 7.17 15.97 -4.07
N LEU A 158 6.86 14.70 -3.87
CA LEU A 158 5.59 14.11 -4.29
C LEU A 158 4.38 14.77 -3.61
N TRP A 159 4.52 15.13 -2.34
CA TRP A 159 3.48 15.80 -1.58
C TRP A 159 3.43 17.27 -1.95
N GLY A 160 2.27 17.71 -2.41
CA GLY A 160 2.02 19.12 -2.73
C GLY A 160 1.79 19.98 -1.48
N VAL A 161 1.66 21.27 -1.72
CA VAL A 161 1.32 22.26 -0.69
C VAL A 161 -0.19 22.28 -0.49
N GLY A 162 -0.64 22.21 0.75
CA GLY A 162 -2.05 22.26 1.11
C GLY A 162 -2.58 23.67 1.36
N VAL A 163 -3.91 23.82 1.32
CA VAL A 163 -4.57 25.09 1.64
C VAL A 163 -4.18 25.64 3.02
N PRO A 164 -4.13 24.82 4.10
CA PRO A 164 -3.74 25.34 5.42
C PRO A 164 -2.32 25.91 5.44
N GLU A 165 -1.38 25.29 4.74
CA GLU A 165 0.01 25.75 4.65
C GLU A 165 0.10 27.11 3.94
N ASN A 166 -0.62 27.26 2.81
CA ASN A 166 -0.68 28.53 2.09
C ASN A 166 -1.33 29.66 2.90
N MET A 167 -2.26 29.32 3.79
CA MET A 167 -2.94 30.30 4.64
C MET A 167 -2.23 30.62 5.96
N GLU A 168 -1.28 29.78 6.37
CA GLU A 168 -0.62 29.88 7.67
C GLU A 168 -0.01 31.27 7.92
N TYR A 169 0.69 31.81 6.93
CA TYR A 169 1.32 33.13 7.03
C TYR A 169 0.29 34.24 7.20
N SER A 170 -0.80 34.19 6.43
CA SER A 170 -1.88 35.18 6.52
C SER A 170 -2.59 35.14 7.88
N GLN A 171 -2.80 33.96 8.42
CA GLN A 171 -3.40 33.76 9.73
C GLN A 171 -2.49 34.27 10.85
N LYS A 172 -1.18 34.03 10.76
CA LYS A 172 -0.21 34.53 11.72
C LYS A 172 -0.13 36.08 11.75
N LEU A 173 -0.40 36.75 10.63
CA LEU A 173 -0.44 38.19 10.54
C LEU A 173 -1.73 38.82 11.13
N MET A 174 -2.81 38.06 11.17
CA MET A 174 -4.11 38.52 11.69
C MET A 174 -4.30 38.29 13.19
N ASN A 175 -3.47 37.48 13.82
CA ASN A 175 -3.44 37.21 15.26
C ASN A 175 -2.35 38.01 15.95
#